data_db704403ac428b251122734bb70da85f
#
_entry.id   db704403ac428b251122734bb70da85f
#
_cell.length_a   1.000
_cell.length_b   1.000
_cell.length_c   1.000
_cell.angle_alpha   90.00
_cell.angle_beta   90.00
_cell.angle_gamma   90.00
#
_symmetry.space_group_name_H-M   'P 1'
#
loop_
_entity.id
_entity.type
_entity.pdbx_description
1 polymer ?
#
loop_
_entity_poly.entity_id
_entity_poly.type
_entity_poly.pdbx_seq_one_letter_code
_entity_poly.pdbx_strand_id
1 'polypeptide(L)'
;VTTEGDPAVRATPRLTLQASAAATAPVVAPVILCELDFASGPFRVWTGLGGLSWAGLTFAGIGDLGAMSEVEETVELRAVRLTLTLSPVPQEVIDIALAERSFRLRPARLWLALLDAEGAFVADPFPLWTGLMDTMEVVDGEEPRVALTCESRLVDLERAEVRRYTDPDQQAEYPGDRFFEFVPALQDAEIRLPAR
;
A
#
# COMPACT_ATOMS: atom_id res chain seq x y z
N VAL A 1 -10.18 -15.91 44.78
CA VAL A 1 -10.69 -15.64 43.44
C VAL A 1 -9.49 -15.35 42.57
N THR A 2 -9.00 -16.39 41.89
CA THR A 2 -7.91 -16.31 40.91
C THR A 2 -8.48 -15.76 39.61
N THR A 3 -8.08 -14.56 39.25
CA THR A 3 -8.29 -14.00 37.91
C THR A 3 -7.37 -14.72 36.94
N GLU A 4 -7.94 -15.64 36.20
CA GLU A 4 -7.32 -16.30 35.06
C GLU A 4 -7.11 -15.26 33.96
N GLY A 5 -5.84 -14.97 33.64
CA GLY A 5 -5.45 -14.01 32.65
C GLY A 5 -5.93 -14.43 31.28
N ASP A 6 -6.53 -13.49 30.58
CA ASP A 6 -6.88 -13.51 29.17
C ASP A 6 -5.69 -14.05 28.32
N PRO A 7 -5.88 -15.11 27.49
CA PRO A 7 -4.82 -15.60 26.64
C PRO A 7 -4.49 -14.52 25.63
N ALA A 8 -3.38 -13.83 25.86
CA ALA A 8 -2.81 -12.84 24.98
C ALA A 8 -3.00 -13.27 23.51
N VAL A 9 -3.66 -12.44 22.74
CA VAL A 9 -3.68 -12.50 21.30
C VAL A 9 -2.23 -12.62 20.84
N ARG A 10 -1.80 -13.84 20.54
CA ARG A 10 -0.47 -14.08 19.97
C ARG A 10 -0.44 -13.39 18.62
N ALA A 11 0.18 -12.23 18.59
CA ALA A 11 0.52 -11.59 17.32
C ALA A 11 1.23 -12.64 16.46
N THR A 12 0.64 -12.98 15.31
CA THR A 12 1.26 -13.90 14.37
C THR A 12 2.56 -13.24 13.93
N PRO A 13 3.74 -13.85 14.14
CA PRO A 13 4.99 -13.21 13.76
C PRO A 13 4.96 -12.97 12.25
N ARG A 14 5.24 -11.76 11.81
CA ARG A 14 5.32 -11.40 10.39
C ARG A 14 6.44 -12.15 9.67
N LEU A 15 7.48 -12.50 10.41
CA LEU A 15 8.60 -13.28 9.92
C LEU A 15 8.31 -14.77 10.05
N THR A 16 8.58 -15.52 9.00
CA THR A 16 8.63 -16.98 9.10
C THR A 16 9.73 -17.40 10.07
N LEU A 17 9.65 -18.61 10.63
CA LEU A 17 10.69 -19.14 11.51
C LEU A 17 12.07 -19.14 10.82
N GLN A 18 12.10 -19.41 9.50
CA GLN A 18 13.33 -19.36 8.71
C GLN A 18 13.87 -17.94 8.58
N ALA A 19 13.02 -16.96 8.29
CA ALA A 19 13.42 -15.55 8.21
C ALA A 19 13.88 -15.01 9.57
N SER A 20 13.25 -15.42 10.67
CA SER A 20 13.65 -15.05 12.02
C SER A 20 15.01 -15.67 12.41
N ALA A 21 15.25 -16.92 12.04
CA ALA A 21 16.55 -17.57 12.27
C ALA A 21 17.65 -16.95 11.39
N ALA A 22 17.32 -16.62 10.15
CA ALA A 22 18.25 -15.98 9.22
C ALA A 22 18.66 -14.58 9.66
N ALA A 23 17.74 -13.80 10.23
CA ALA A 23 18.03 -12.46 10.75
C ALA A 23 19.09 -12.45 11.86
N THR A 24 19.36 -13.59 12.48
CA THR A 24 20.42 -13.77 13.49
C THR A 24 21.71 -14.40 12.93
N ALA A 25 21.74 -14.71 11.62
CA ALA A 25 22.92 -15.26 10.97
C ALA A 25 24.01 -14.19 10.78
N PRO A 26 25.30 -14.55 10.83
CA PRO A 26 26.39 -13.59 10.81
C PRO A 26 26.59 -12.87 9.47
N VAL A 27 25.99 -13.35 8.39
CA VAL A 27 26.08 -12.74 7.06
C VAL A 27 24.71 -12.82 6.38
N VAL A 28 23.95 -11.75 6.50
CA VAL A 28 22.66 -11.58 5.82
C VAL A 28 22.58 -10.17 5.28
N ALA A 29 22.26 -10.03 4.01
CA ALA A 29 22.00 -8.74 3.39
C ALA A 29 20.48 -8.50 3.33
N PRO A 30 19.94 -7.59 4.14
CA PRO A 30 18.55 -7.17 3.99
C PRO A 30 18.41 -6.31 2.72
N VAL A 31 17.44 -6.64 1.90
CA VAL A 31 17.14 -5.90 0.66
C VAL A 31 15.65 -5.61 0.58
N ILE A 32 15.31 -4.51 -0.08
CA ILE A 32 13.92 -4.10 -0.30
C ILE A 32 13.59 -4.31 -1.78
N LEU A 33 12.47 -5.00 -2.02
CA LEU A 33 11.85 -5.09 -3.31
C LEU A 33 10.69 -4.10 -3.35
N CYS A 34 10.57 -3.37 -4.44
CA CYS A 34 9.50 -2.38 -4.65
C CYS A 34 8.80 -2.67 -5.98
N GLU A 35 7.47 -2.67 -5.93
CA GLU A 35 6.62 -2.72 -7.12
C GLU A 35 5.68 -1.52 -7.11
N LEU A 36 5.73 -0.73 -8.18
CA LEU A 36 4.85 0.39 -8.45
C LEU A 36 4.01 0.04 -9.68
N ASP A 37 2.71 0.00 -9.51
CA ASP A 37 1.80 -0.39 -10.58
C ASP A 37 1.38 0.83 -11.41
N PHE A 38 2.16 1.19 -12.45
CA PHE A 38 1.82 2.27 -13.37
C PHE A 38 0.84 1.80 -14.47
N ALA A 39 0.15 2.75 -15.11
CA ALA A 39 -0.76 2.44 -16.21
C ALA A 39 -0.04 1.83 -17.43
N SER A 40 1.21 2.21 -17.65
CA SER A 40 2.10 1.64 -18.69
C SER A 40 2.60 0.23 -18.36
N GLY A 41 2.42 -0.23 -17.14
CA GLY A 41 2.86 -1.52 -16.63
C GLY A 41 3.58 -1.40 -15.29
N PRO A 42 3.75 -2.54 -14.58
CA PRO A 42 4.39 -2.53 -13.27
C PRO A 42 5.88 -2.25 -13.36
N PHE A 43 6.32 -1.27 -12.60
CA PHE A 43 7.74 -0.94 -12.42
C PHE A 43 8.25 -1.68 -11.18
N ARG A 44 9.26 -2.55 -11.37
CA ARG A 44 9.79 -3.41 -10.31
C ARG A 44 11.27 -3.18 -10.13
N VAL A 45 11.65 -2.79 -8.93
CA VAL A 45 13.04 -2.50 -8.58
C VAL A 45 13.41 -3.08 -7.22
N TRP A 46 14.70 -3.22 -6.96
CA TRP A 46 15.22 -3.65 -5.68
C TRP A 46 16.54 -2.93 -5.33
N THR A 47 16.90 -2.91 -4.05
CA THR A 47 18.05 -2.18 -3.50
C THR A 47 19.42 -2.80 -3.78
N GLY A 48 19.53 -3.68 -4.73
CA GLY A 48 20.82 -4.27 -5.13
C GLY A 48 21.16 -3.98 -6.58
N LEU A 49 22.11 -4.70 -7.12
CA LEU A 49 22.60 -4.58 -8.49
C LEU A 49 22.15 -5.76 -9.35
N GLY A 50 21.90 -5.49 -10.63
CA GLY A 50 21.48 -6.52 -11.58
C GLY A 50 20.03 -6.95 -11.44
N GLY A 51 19.66 -8.09 -12.00
CA GLY A 51 18.30 -8.62 -11.94
C GLY A 51 18.11 -9.57 -10.79
N LEU A 52 17.04 -9.43 -10.02
CA LEU A 52 16.61 -10.35 -8.97
C LEU A 52 15.25 -10.95 -9.34
N SER A 53 15.13 -12.26 -9.34
CA SER A 53 13.89 -12.96 -9.70
C SER A 53 13.22 -13.54 -8.45
N TRP A 54 11.93 -13.21 -8.26
CA TRP A 54 11.10 -13.76 -7.20
C TRP A 54 9.66 -13.96 -7.67
N ALA A 55 9.05 -15.08 -7.30
CA ALA A 55 7.66 -15.45 -7.68
C ALA A 55 7.36 -15.34 -9.20
N GLY A 56 8.35 -15.61 -10.05
CA GLY A 56 8.24 -15.49 -11.51
C GLY A 56 8.29 -14.04 -12.02
N LEU A 57 8.56 -13.06 -11.15
CA LEU A 57 8.72 -11.66 -11.48
C LEU A 57 10.19 -11.27 -11.42
N THR A 58 10.62 -10.34 -12.27
CA THR A 58 11.99 -9.82 -12.28
C THR A 58 12.00 -8.39 -11.77
N PHE A 59 12.87 -8.12 -10.81
CA PHE A 59 13.15 -6.82 -10.23
C PHE A 59 14.49 -6.31 -10.73
N ALA A 60 14.52 -5.09 -11.26
CA ALA A 60 15.77 -4.46 -11.71
C ALA A 60 16.50 -3.85 -10.52
N GLY A 61 17.81 -4.11 -10.43
CA GLY A 61 18.64 -3.47 -9.41
C GLY A 61 18.90 -2.01 -9.75
N ILE A 62 18.60 -1.12 -8.82
CA ILE A 62 18.86 0.31 -8.96
C ILE A 62 19.98 0.80 -8.02
N GLY A 63 20.69 -0.13 -7.37
CA GLY A 63 21.67 0.22 -6.35
C GLY A 63 20.99 0.74 -5.09
N ASP A 64 21.38 1.91 -4.61
CA ASP A 64 20.66 2.56 -3.53
C ASP A 64 19.34 3.10 -4.04
N LEU A 65 18.23 2.58 -3.52
CA LEU A 65 16.99 3.33 -3.41
C LEU A 65 17.35 4.55 -2.55
N GLY A 66 17.50 5.71 -3.16
CA GLY A 66 18.15 6.87 -2.57
C GLY A 66 17.78 7.17 -1.11
N ALA A 67 16.51 7.18 -0.75
CA ALA A 67 16.05 7.21 0.63
C ALA A 67 14.62 6.68 0.70
N MET A 68 14.32 5.97 1.75
CA MET A 68 12.96 5.63 2.16
C MET A 68 12.71 6.30 3.50
N SER A 69 11.60 7.00 3.65
CA SER A 69 11.20 7.49 4.96
C SER A 69 10.97 6.33 5.91
N GLU A 70 11.01 6.60 7.20
CA GLU A 70 10.67 5.60 8.22
C GLU A 70 9.27 5.03 7.95
N VAL A 71 9.14 3.72 8.04
CA VAL A 71 7.85 3.04 7.98
C VAL A 71 7.28 3.02 9.39
N GLU A 72 6.36 3.94 9.67
CA GLU A 72 5.69 3.96 10.97
C GLU A 72 4.63 2.87 11.03
N GLU A 73 4.70 2.06 12.09
CA GLU A 73 3.61 1.16 12.48
C GLU A 73 2.87 1.77 13.66
N THR A 74 1.58 2.01 13.49
CA THR A 74 0.72 2.53 14.56
C THR A 74 -0.43 1.58 14.81
N VAL A 75 -0.85 1.47 16.07
CA VAL A 75 -2.07 0.75 16.48
C VAL A 75 -3.31 1.59 16.17
N GLU A 76 -3.12 2.89 15.93
CA GLU A 76 -4.20 3.80 15.56
C GLU A 76 -4.60 3.60 14.09
N LEU A 77 -5.91 3.66 13.83
CA LEU A 77 -6.47 3.62 12.47
C LEU A 77 -6.28 4.98 11.80
N ARG A 78 -5.03 5.32 11.47
CA ARG A 78 -4.70 6.54 10.73
C ARG A 78 -3.92 6.21 9.46
N ALA A 79 -4.11 7.00 8.43
CA ALA A 79 -3.33 6.89 7.21
C ALA A 79 -1.85 7.21 7.50
N VAL A 80 -0.98 6.28 7.15
CA VAL A 80 0.48 6.46 7.25
C VAL A 80 1.02 6.75 5.87
N ARG A 81 1.87 7.78 5.77
CA ARG A 81 2.57 8.15 4.54
C ARG A 81 3.94 7.52 4.50
N LEU A 82 4.32 7.12 3.29
CA LEU A 82 5.65 6.63 2.97
C LEU A 82 6.20 7.44 1.81
N THR A 83 7.38 8.01 1.96
CA THR A 83 8.08 8.69 0.86
C THR A 83 9.22 7.81 0.37
N LEU A 84 9.20 7.50 -0.92
CA LEU A 84 10.26 6.79 -1.62
C LEU A 84 11.02 7.78 -2.49
N THR A 85 12.32 7.89 -2.29
CA THR A 85 13.20 8.67 -3.17
C THR A 85 13.97 7.71 -4.06
N LEU A 86 13.75 7.79 -5.35
CA LEU A 86 14.43 7.00 -6.36
C LEU A 86 15.61 7.80 -6.93
N SER A 87 16.80 7.21 -6.94
CA SER A 87 18.02 7.76 -7.56
C SER A 87 19.03 6.62 -7.77
N PRO A 88 19.63 6.44 -8.96
CA PRO A 88 19.32 7.14 -10.21
C PRO A 88 17.96 6.72 -10.78
N VAL A 89 17.29 7.62 -11.46
CA VAL A 89 15.95 7.40 -11.99
C VAL A 89 16.03 7.06 -13.47
N PRO A 90 15.47 5.94 -13.93
CA PRO A 90 15.29 5.67 -15.35
C PRO A 90 14.44 6.78 -16.00
N GLN A 91 14.79 7.19 -17.22
CA GLN A 91 14.08 8.24 -17.95
C GLN A 91 12.58 7.96 -18.07
N GLU A 92 12.19 6.72 -18.21
CA GLU A 92 10.79 6.27 -18.27
C GLU A 92 9.98 6.68 -17.04
N VAL A 93 10.58 6.63 -15.83
CA VAL A 93 9.92 7.04 -14.59
C VAL A 93 9.79 8.56 -14.52
N ILE A 94 10.79 9.30 -15.02
CA ILE A 94 10.72 10.76 -15.13
C ILE A 94 9.61 11.15 -16.11
N ASP A 95 9.51 10.49 -17.24
CA ASP A 95 8.49 10.75 -18.25
C ASP A 95 7.07 10.47 -17.67
N ILE A 96 6.90 9.41 -16.90
CA ILE A 96 5.65 9.11 -16.18
C ILE A 96 5.35 10.20 -15.14
N ALA A 97 6.36 10.63 -14.38
CA ALA A 97 6.20 11.68 -13.38
C ALA A 97 5.75 13.01 -13.96
N LEU A 98 6.27 13.35 -15.14
CA LEU A 98 5.98 14.61 -15.84
C LEU A 98 4.69 14.57 -16.68
N ALA A 99 4.37 13.41 -17.27
CA ALA A 99 3.28 13.32 -18.25
C ALA A 99 1.92 12.98 -17.65
N GLU A 100 1.86 12.30 -16.50
CA GLU A 100 0.61 11.69 -16.09
C GLU A 100 0.32 11.77 -14.58
N ARG A 101 -0.90 12.19 -14.28
CA ARG A 101 -1.51 11.94 -12.96
C ARG A 101 -2.15 10.55 -12.86
N SER A 102 -1.95 9.70 -13.85
CA SER A 102 -2.56 8.35 -13.94
C SER A 102 -2.00 7.36 -12.92
N PHE A 103 -0.85 7.68 -12.28
CA PHE A 103 -0.30 6.87 -11.20
C PHE A 103 -1.05 7.02 -9.86
N ARG A 104 -1.80 8.13 -9.67
CA ARG A 104 -2.49 8.35 -8.40
C ARG A 104 -3.48 7.24 -8.11
N LEU A 105 -3.52 6.83 -6.84
CA LEU A 105 -4.38 5.77 -6.31
C LEU A 105 -4.06 4.38 -6.87
N ARG A 106 -2.97 4.22 -7.59
CA ARG A 106 -2.51 2.90 -8.02
C ARG A 106 -1.63 2.26 -6.94
N PRO A 107 -1.61 0.93 -6.89
CA PRO A 107 -0.90 0.21 -5.84
C PRO A 107 0.61 0.45 -5.84
N ALA A 108 1.17 0.59 -4.64
CA ALA A 108 2.59 0.51 -4.35
C ALA A 108 2.81 -0.58 -3.29
N ARG A 109 3.78 -1.46 -3.50
CA ARG A 109 4.07 -2.59 -2.62
C ARG A 109 5.55 -2.68 -2.35
N LEU A 110 5.90 -2.89 -1.10
CA LEU A 110 7.28 -3.12 -0.66
C LEU A 110 7.37 -4.43 0.09
N TRP A 111 8.44 -5.16 -0.18
CA TRP A 111 8.80 -6.39 0.55
C TRP A 111 10.20 -6.26 1.09
N LEU A 112 10.43 -6.82 2.25
CA LEU A 112 11.76 -7.05 2.80
C LEU A 112 12.16 -8.48 2.51
N ALA A 113 13.34 -8.64 1.96
CA ALA A 113 13.96 -9.93 1.72
C ALA A 113 15.31 -10.01 2.40
N LEU A 114 15.75 -11.23 2.69
CA LEU A 114 17.05 -11.53 3.25
C LEU A 114 17.81 -12.41 2.24
N LEU A 115 18.95 -11.93 1.80
CA LEU A 115 19.82 -12.65 0.89
C LEU A 115 21.03 -13.22 1.65
N ASP A 116 21.48 -14.39 1.24
CA ASP A 116 22.76 -14.97 1.69
C ASP A 116 23.96 -14.33 0.98
N ALA A 117 25.15 -14.84 1.26
CA ALA A 117 26.39 -14.35 0.67
C ALA A 117 26.48 -14.60 -0.86
N GLU A 118 25.73 -15.56 -1.36
CA GLU A 118 25.62 -15.93 -2.77
C GLU A 118 24.53 -15.16 -3.51
N GLY A 119 23.75 -14.34 -2.77
CA GLY A 119 22.64 -13.53 -3.31
C GLY A 119 21.34 -14.31 -3.49
N ALA A 120 21.20 -15.49 -2.89
CA ALA A 120 19.98 -16.26 -2.89
C ALA A 120 19.05 -15.86 -1.72
N PHE A 121 17.75 -16.04 -1.91
CA PHE A 121 16.78 -15.78 -0.82
C PHE A 121 16.93 -16.83 0.29
N VAL A 122 17.16 -16.37 1.49
CA VAL A 122 17.18 -17.23 2.69
C VAL A 122 15.78 -17.69 3.07
N ALA A 123 14.79 -16.85 2.82
CA ALA A 123 13.37 -17.13 3.00
C ALA A 123 12.57 -16.29 2.02
N ASP A 124 11.30 -16.63 1.82
CA ASP A 124 10.40 -15.81 1.01
C ASP A 124 10.34 -14.37 1.53
N PRO A 125 10.44 -13.37 0.63
CA PRO A 125 10.21 -11.98 0.97
C PRO A 125 8.89 -11.77 1.69
N PHE A 126 8.90 -10.99 2.75
CA PHE A 126 7.68 -10.67 3.49
C PHE A 126 7.22 -9.24 3.22
N PRO A 127 5.90 -9.00 3.17
CA PRO A 127 5.38 -7.67 2.90
C PRO A 127 5.78 -6.70 4.01
N LEU A 128 6.51 -5.64 3.62
CA LEU A 128 6.92 -4.57 4.51
C LEU A 128 5.85 -3.49 4.57
N TRP A 129 5.33 -3.09 3.40
CA TRP A 129 4.34 -2.03 3.30
C TRP A 129 3.50 -2.18 2.02
N THR A 130 2.23 -1.75 2.10
CA THR A 130 1.33 -1.70 0.95
C THR A 130 0.45 -0.47 1.06
N GLY A 131 0.31 0.26 -0.04
CA GLY A 131 -0.53 1.45 -0.12
C GLY A 131 -0.79 1.89 -1.54
N LEU A 132 -1.15 3.17 -1.68
CA LEU A 132 -1.51 3.80 -2.94
C LEU A 132 -0.56 4.96 -3.21
N MET A 133 -0.12 5.11 -4.45
CA MET A 133 0.67 6.26 -4.90
C MET A 133 -0.20 7.53 -4.87
N ASP A 134 0.33 8.62 -4.33
CA ASP A 134 -0.38 9.89 -4.24
C ASP A 134 0.29 11.00 -5.07
N THR A 135 1.47 11.44 -4.67
CA THR A 135 2.18 12.52 -5.35
C THR A 135 3.56 12.07 -5.79
N MET A 136 4.00 12.59 -6.92
CA MET A 136 5.32 12.34 -7.47
C MET A 136 5.94 13.68 -7.85
N GLU A 137 7.13 13.93 -7.33
CA GLU A 137 7.89 15.16 -7.57
C GLU A 137 9.24 14.81 -8.20
N VAL A 138 9.57 15.51 -9.28
CA VAL A 138 10.90 15.44 -9.88
C VAL A 138 11.74 16.55 -9.29
N VAL A 139 12.79 16.18 -8.60
CA VAL A 139 13.79 17.11 -8.06
C VAL A 139 14.93 17.17 -9.06
N ASP A 140 15.04 18.32 -9.74
CA ASP A 140 16.12 18.60 -10.67
C ASP A 140 17.40 19.00 -9.91
N GLY A 141 18.57 18.58 -10.42
CA GLY A 141 19.86 18.84 -9.80
C GLY A 141 20.99 18.12 -10.51
N GLU A 142 22.19 18.12 -9.91
CA GLU A 142 23.33 17.32 -10.45
C GLU A 142 23.02 15.83 -10.52
N GLU A 143 22.20 15.35 -9.59
CA GLU A 143 21.62 14.00 -9.60
C GLU A 143 20.10 14.10 -9.54
N PRO A 144 19.39 13.95 -10.68
CA PRO A 144 17.95 14.01 -10.69
C PRO A 144 17.33 12.88 -9.85
N ARG A 145 16.33 13.24 -9.05
CA ARG A 145 15.64 12.33 -8.15
C ARG A 145 14.14 12.43 -8.36
N VAL A 146 13.46 11.31 -8.15
CA VAL A 146 12.00 11.30 -8.08
C VAL A 146 11.59 10.94 -6.67
N ALA A 147 10.86 11.85 -6.02
CA ALA A 147 10.25 11.62 -4.73
C ALA A 147 8.79 11.19 -4.94
N LEU A 148 8.46 9.96 -4.59
CA LEU A 148 7.13 9.41 -4.65
C LEU A 148 6.56 9.29 -3.23
N THR A 149 5.48 10.02 -2.97
CA THR A 149 4.71 9.89 -1.73
C THR A 149 3.59 8.88 -1.94
N CYS A 150 3.52 7.92 -1.04
CA CYS A 150 2.49 6.91 -1.02
C CYS A 150 1.70 7.00 0.30
N GLU A 151 0.42 6.66 0.27
CA GLU A 151 -0.45 6.63 1.44
C GLU A 151 -0.92 5.20 1.70
N SER A 152 -1.03 4.82 2.97
CA SER A 152 -1.59 3.51 3.31
C SER A 152 -3.06 3.44 2.88
N ARG A 153 -3.57 2.23 2.64
CA ARG A 153 -4.98 2.04 2.27
C ARG A 153 -5.98 2.49 3.34
N LEU A 154 -5.52 2.81 4.55
CA LEU A 154 -6.36 3.42 5.58
C LEU A 154 -6.87 4.82 5.19
N VAL A 155 -6.24 5.48 4.22
CA VAL A 155 -6.77 6.73 3.64
C VAL A 155 -8.18 6.55 3.05
N ASP A 156 -8.52 5.34 2.60
CA ASP A 156 -9.86 5.05 2.07
C ASP A 156 -10.94 5.14 3.16
N LEU A 157 -10.58 4.93 4.44
CA LEU A 157 -11.49 5.10 5.58
C LEU A 157 -11.77 6.58 5.89
N GLU A 158 -10.82 7.47 5.54
CA GLU A 158 -10.95 8.91 5.74
C GLU A 158 -11.67 9.58 4.55
N ARG A 159 -11.80 8.87 3.43
CA ARG A 159 -12.53 9.36 2.27
C ARG A 159 -14.01 9.27 2.49
N ALA A 160 -14.69 10.43 2.40
CA ALA A 160 -16.12 10.46 2.31
C ALA A 160 -16.55 9.79 0.98
N GLU A 161 -17.20 8.65 1.06
CA GLU A 161 -17.90 8.10 -0.09
C GLU A 161 -19.11 8.95 -0.42
N VAL A 162 -19.31 9.27 -1.70
CA VAL A 162 -20.48 9.99 -2.17
C VAL A 162 -21.63 8.99 -2.28
N ARG A 163 -22.13 8.54 -1.13
CA ARG A 163 -23.29 7.66 -1.04
C ARG A 163 -24.52 8.48 -0.63
N ARG A 164 -25.66 8.16 -1.24
CA ARG A 164 -26.93 8.80 -0.96
C ARG A 164 -27.95 7.77 -0.53
N TYR A 165 -28.78 8.11 0.44
CA TYR A 165 -29.91 7.27 0.87
C TYR A 165 -31.06 7.43 -0.13
N THR A 166 -30.83 6.97 -1.37
CA THR A 166 -31.80 7.04 -2.47
C THR A 166 -31.89 5.69 -3.17
N ASP A 167 -33.06 5.38 -3.71
CA ASP A 167 -33.30 4.14 -4.43
C ASP A 167 -32.34 3.95 -5.63
N PRO A 168 -32.05 4.95 -6.48
CA PRO A 168 -31.08 4.79 -7.56
C PRO A 168 -29.66 4.45 -7.09
N ASP A 169 -29.20 5.03 -5.98
CA ASP A 169 -27.87 4.76 -5.43
C ASP A 169 -27.78 3.33 -4.86
N GLN A 170 -28.85 2.89 -4.19
CA GLN A 170 -28.97 1.53 -3.67
C GLN A 170 -29.02 0.49 -4.81
N GLN A 171 -29.83 0.75 -5.83
CA GLN A 171 -29.95 -0.14 -6.98
C GLN A 171 -28.67 -0.28 -7.79
N ALA A 172 -27.81 0.77 -7.83
CA ALA A 172 -26.54 0.74 -8.53
C ALA A 172 -25.57 -0.26 -7.91
N GLU A 173 -25.61 -0.42 -6.59
CA GLU A 173 -24.71 -1.34 -5.88
C GLU A 173 -25.36 -2.70 -5.63
N TYR A 174 -26.65 -2.69 -5.28
CA TYR A 174 -27.43 -3.90 -4.98
C TYR A 174 -28.65 -3.98 -5.90
N PRO A 175 -28.49 -4.46 -7.14
CA PRO A 175 -29.59 -4.55 -8.08
C PRO A 175 -30.76 -5.37 -7.54
N GLY A 176 -31.95 -4.78 -7.51
CA GLY A 176 -33.16 -5.41 -6.99
C GLY A 176 -33.44 -5.16 -5.50
N ASP A 177 -32.56 -4.50 -4.77
CA ASP A 177 -32.86 -4.05 -3.41
C ASP A 177 -33.80 -2.85 -3.42
N ARG A 178 -34.93 -2.97 -2.74
CA ARG A 178 -36.02 -1.97 -2.72
C ARG A 178 -36.10 -1.21 -1.40
N PHE A 179 -35.05 -1.21 -0.60
CA PHE A 179 -35.07 -0.62 0.74
C PHE A 179 -35.41 0.89 0.71
N PHE A 180 -34.92 1.62 -0.27
CA PHE A 180 -35.14 3.06 -0.41
C PHE A 180 -36.23 3.43 -1.42
N GLU A 181 -37.01 2.47 -1.93
CA GLU A 181 -38.07 2.71 -2.94
C GLU A 181 -39.08 3.78 -2.49
N PHE A 182 -39.41 3.82 -1.21
CA PHE A 182 -40.42 4.73 -0.65
C PHE A 182 -39.86 6.07 -0.18
N VAL A 183 -38.56 6.27 -0.15
CA VAL A 183 -37.94 7.52 0.33
C VAL A 183 -38.46 8.76 -0.37
N PRO A 184 -38.65 8.80 -1.72
CA PRO A 184 -39.20 9.96 -2.39
C PRO A 184 -40.65 10.26 -1.97
N ALA A 185 -41.46 9.23 -1.73
CA ALA A 185 -42.88 9.40 -1.33
C ALA A 185 -43.01 9.85 0.13
N LEU A 186 -42.04 9.56 0.98
CA LEU A 186 -42.02 9.96 2.39
C LEU A 186 -41.60 11.42 2.58
N GLN A 187 -40.92 12.00 1.60
CA GLN A 187 -40.38 13.36 1.71
C GLN A 187 -41.47 14.42 1.92
N ASP A 188 -42.62 14.23 1.28
CA ASP A 188 -43.76 15.15 1.36
C ASP A 188 -44.97 14.52 2.08
N ALA A 189 -44.79 13.40 2.76
CA ALA A 189 -45.90 12.72 3.44
C ALA A 189 -46.29 13.43 4.75
N GLU A 190 -47.52 13.92 4.83
CA GLU A 190 -48.10 14.45 6.05
C GLU A 190 -48.56 13.29 6.96
N ILE A 191 -47.81 13.00 8.00
CA ILE A 191 -48.16 11.95 8.98
C ILE A 191 -49.10 12.57 10.03
N ARG A 192 -50.40 12.26 9.97
CA ARG A 192 -51.35 12.62 10.99
C ARG A 192 -51.34 11.58 12.09
N LEU A 193 -50.84 11.95 13.28
CA LEU A 193 -50.97 11.11 14.46
C LEU A 193 -52.40 11.18 15.00
N PRO A 194 -53.00 10.06 15.43
CA PRO A 194 -54.30 10.08 16.05
C PRO A 194 -54.24 10.93 17.34
N ALA A 195 -55.20 11.84 17.49
CA ALA A 195 -55.39 12.59 18.73
C ALA A 195 -55.67 11.59 19.87
N ARG A 196 -54.97 11.73 21.00
CA ARG A 196 -55.25 10.96 22.21
C ARG A 196 -56.51 11.44 22.86
#